data_438f695c38a62acc0a13acd540069d55
#
_entry.id   438f695c38a62acc0a13acd540069d55
#
_cell.length_a   1.000
_cell.length_b   1.000
_cell.length_c   1.000
_cell.angle_alpha   90.00
_cell.angle_beta   90.00
_cell.angle_gamma   90.00
#
_symmetry.space_group_name_H-M   'P 1'
#
loop_
_entity.id
_entity.type
_entity.pdbx_description
1 polymer ?
#
loop_
_entity_poly.entity_id
_entity_poly.type
_entity_poly.pdbx_seq_one_letter_code
_entity_poly.pdbx_strand_id
1 'polypeptide(L)'
;MSLAVTAMRRMIEMDRVVGRTLKTALLAVSFFLIASASIKLTRFNGGAAFLWPATAPLFAFLAVRPARTWLGPMVATAIASWAASSLFGIGPLAGIPLSIAIVAEGALGALILRRGGNDLTSFDGLRSLAVFVLAAGLIAPALSGLLGAGVIALHTHQAFWPNWQAWFAAHSLGTISVAPLLLLVLRGKVRVGSERRPRGTRSRLPCC
;
A
#
# COMPACT_ATOMS: atom_id res chain seq x y z
N MET A 1 -30.23 -30.21 11.43
CA MET A 1 -29.05 -29.96 10.54
C MET A 1 -28.82 -28.48 10.21
N SER A 2 -29.77 -27.60 10.42
CA SER A 2 -29.72 -26.16 10.06
C SER A 2 -28.91 -25.26 11.02
N LEU A 3 -29.08 -25.37 12.34
CA LEU A 3 -28.47 -24.48 13.33
C LEU A 3 -26.93 -24.62 13.43
N ALA A 4 -26.43 -25.86 13.40
CA ALA A 4 -24.99 -26.11 13.47
C ALA A 4 -24.24 -25.55 12.24
N VAL A 5 -24.83 -25.68 11.03
CA VAL A 5 -24.26 -25.14 9.79
C VAL A 5 -24.24 -23.62 9.81
N THR A 6 -25.30 -22.99 10.35
CA THR A 6 -25.36 -21.52 10.50
C THR A 6 -24.34 -21.01 11.52
N ALA A 7 -24.18 -21.69 12.65
CA ALA A 7 -23.19 -21.34 13.66
C ALA A 7 -21.76 -21.46 13.10
N MET A 8 -21.46 -22.55 12.40
CA MET A 8 -20.17 -22.77 11.76
C MET A 8 -19.85 -21.71 10.70
N ARG A 9 -20.82 -21.30 9.89
CA ARG A 9 -20.64 -20.20 8.91
C ARG A 9 -20.32 -18.88 9.62
N ARG A 10 -21.05 -18.55 10.68
CA ARG A 10 -20.79 -17.33 11.47
C ARG A 10 -19.37 -17.31 12.09
N MET A 11 -18.92 -18.44 12.62
CA MET A 11 -17.56 -18.56 13.17
C MET A 11 -16.50 -18.33 12.08
N ILE A 12 -16.64 -18.95 10.91
CA ILE A 12 -15.71 -18.76 9.78
C ILE A 12 -15.72 -17.31 9.28
N GLU A 13 -16.87 -16.66 9.27
CA GLU A 13 -16.98 -15.25 8.89
C GLU A 13 -16.31 -14.33 9.91
N MET A 14 -16.51 -14.58 11.22
CA MET A 14 -15.84 -13.84 12.28
C MET A 14 -14.33 -13.96 12.19
N ASP A 15 -13.77 -15.15 12.04
CA ASP A 15 -12.32 -15.35 11.87
C ASP A 15 -11.76 -14.59 10.67
N ARG A 16 -12.51 -14.56 9.56
CA ARG A 16 -12.12 -13.80 8.37
C ARG A 16 -12.16 -12.28 8.62
N VAL A 17 -13.17 -11.80 9.33
CA VAL A 17 -13.30 -10.38 9.68
C VAL A 17 -12.17 -9.96 10.62
N VAL A 18 -11.96 -10.69 11.71
CA VAL A 18 -10.89 -10.44 12.68
C VAL A 18 -9.52 -10.44 11.98
N GLY A 19 -9.25 -11.44 11.14
CA GLY A 19 -8.01 -11.51 10.39
C GLY A 19 -7.81 -10.36 9.38
N ARG A 20 -8.89 -9.82 8.80
CA ARG A 20 -8.82 -8.63 7.93
C ARG A 20 -8.55 -7.36 8.73
N THR A 21 -9.27 -7.18 9.84
CA THR A 21 -9.12 -6.01 10.73
C THR A 21 -7.71 -5.96 11.30
N LEU A 22 -7.17 -7.07 11.79
CA LEU A 22 -5.81 -7.14 12.32
C LEU A 22 -4.77 -6.75 11.26
N LYS A 23 -4.89 -7.27 10.03
CA LYS A 23 -3.97 -6.93 8.93
C LYS A 23 -4.04 -5.45 8.56
N THR A 24 -5.24 -4.87 8.58
CA THR A 24 -5.44 -3.45 8.31
C THR A 24 -4.88 -2.58 9.43
N ALA A 25 -5.07 -2.98 10.69
CA ALA A 25 -4.49 -2.29 11.83
C ALA A 25 -2.94 -2.33 11.81
N LEU A 26 -2.36 -3.50 11.53
CA LEU A 26 -0.91 -3.64 11.39
C LEU A 26 -0.36 -2.76 10.25
N LEU A 27 -1.08 -2.66 9.13
CA LEU A 27 -0.71 -1.76 8.03
C LEU A 27 -0.73 -0.29 8.51
N ALA A 28 -1.79 0.15 9.18
CA ALA A 28 -1.92 1.52 9.66
C ALA A 28 -0.84 1.88 10.70
N VAL A 29 -0.58 0.97 11.64
CA VAL A 29 0.47 1.16 12.65
C VAL A 29 1.86 1.21 12.01
N SER A 30 2.17 0.28 11.11
CA SER A 30 3.46 0.30 10.40
C SER A 30 3.63 1.57 9.57
N PHE A 31 2.57 1.99 8.87
CA PHE A 31 2.59 3.26 8.14
C PHE A 31 2.85 4.44 9.07
N PHE A 32 2.12 4.55 10.17
CA PHE A 32 2.28 5.63 11.15
C PHE A 32 3.72 5.73 11.68
N LEU A 33 4.29 4.59 12.07
CA LEU A 33 5.66 4.54 12.60
C LEU A 33 6.70 4.95 11.55
N ILE A 34 6.58 4.42 10.33
CA ILE A 34 7.50 4.75 9.24
C ILE A 34 7.35 6.21 8.83
N ALA A 35 6.12 6.70 8.67
CA ALA A 35 5.87 8.10 8.31
C ALA A 35 6.38 9.07 9.38
N SER A 36 6.12 8.78 10.66
CA SER A 36 6.62 9.59 11.78
C SER A 36 8.15 9.63 11.83
N ALA A 37 8.79 8.49 11.61
CA ALA A 37 10.26 8.43 11.53
C ALA A 37 10.77 9.22 10.31
N SER A 38 10.16 9.06 9.13
CA SER A 38 10.52 9.81 7.92
C SER A 38 10.43 11.32 8.14
N ILE A 39 9.32 11.81 8.72
CA ILE A 39 9.14 13.23 9.01
C ILE A 39 10.19 13.73 10.00
N LYS A 40 10.40 13.01 11.10
CA LYS A 40 11.34 13.45 12.15
C LYS A 40 12.79 13.43 11.71
N LEU A 41 13.19 12.43 10.93
CA LEU A 41 14.59 12.21 10.59
C LEU A 41 15.02 12.87 9.28
N THR A 42 14.09 13.11 8.35
CA THR A 42 14.46 13.54 7.00
C THR A 42 13.78 14.80 6.50
N ARG A 43 12.87 15.40 7.30
CA ARG A 43 12.25 16.68 6.96
C ARG A 43 13.09 17.84 7.46
N PHE A 44 13.70 18.59 6.54
CA PHE A 44 14.50 19.76 6.84
C PHE A 44 13.82 21.03 6.33
N ASN A 45 14.03 22.13 7.05
CA ASN A 45 13.55 23.48 6.66
C ASN A 45 12.04 23.59 6.37
N GLY A 46 11.21 22.71 6.95
CA GLY A 46 9.76 22.79 6.80
C GLY A 46 9.20 22.25 5.48
N GLY A 47 10.04 21.80 4.56
CA GLY A 47 9.65 21.24 3.27
C GLY A 47 9.18 19.77 3.31
N ALA A 48 9.22 19.09 2.15
CA ALA A 48 8.96 17.67 2.04
C ALA A 48 10.06 16.85 2.73
N ALA A 49 9.73 15.66 3.24
CA ALA A 49 10.72 14.71 3.74
C ALA A 49 11.57 14.15 2.58
N PHE A 50 12.87 13.96 2.79
CA PHE A 50 13.79 13.47 1.76
C PHE A 50 13.80 11.95 1.58
N LEU A 51 13.19 11.21 2.50
CA LEU A 51 13.02 9.76 2.40
C LEU A 51 11.61 9.38 2.84
N TRP A 52 10.86 8.67 1.96
CA TRP A 52 9.47 8.32 2.23
C TRP A 52 9.11 6.88 1.87
N PRO A 53 9.55 5.90 2.65
CA PRO A 53 9.20 4.49 2.42
C PRO A 53 7.77 4.13 2.91
N ALA A 54 7.06 5.05 3.57
CA ALA A 54 5.77 4.77 4.21
C ALA A 54 4.67 4.35 3.22
N THR A 55 4.72 4.81 1.96
CA THR A 55 3.74 4.43 0.94
C THR A 55 3.92 2.97 0.48
N ALA A 56 5.12 2.40 0.57
CA ALA A 56 5.39 1.04 0.09
C ALA A 56 4.54 -0.06 0.74
N PRO A 57 4.29 -0.09 2.07
CA PRO A 57 3.37 -1.03 2.70
C PRO A 57 1.93 -0.94 2.15
N LEU A 58 1.39 0.26 1.98
CA LEU A 58 0.06 0.44 1.41
C LEU A 58 0.02 -0.05 -0.04
N PHE A 59 0.95 0.40 -0.88
CA PHE A 59 1.08 -0.02 -2.27
C PHE A 59 1.12 -1.55 -2.41
N ALA A 60 2.03 -2.22 -1.68
CA ALA A 60 2.18 -3.65 -1.74
C ALA A 60 0.93 -4.39 -1.25
N PHE A 61 0.29 -3.90 -0.18
CA PHE A 61 -0.92 -4.49 0.37
C PHE A 61 -2.09 -4.41 -0.61
N LEU A 62 -2.28 -3.28 -1.29
CA LEU A 62 -3.33 -3.08 -2.29
C LEU A 62 -3.04 -3.88 -3.57
N ALA A 63 -1.79 -3.95 -4.02
CA ALA A 63 -1.40 -4.65 -5.23
C ALA A 63 -1.75 -6.14 -5.19
N VAL A 64 -1.62 -6.80 -4.03
CA VAL A 64 -1.91 -8.24 -3.88
C VAL A 64 -3.38 -8.55 -3.54
N ARG A 65 -4.27 -7.54 -3.45
CA ARG A 65 -5.66 -7.71 -3.04
C ARG A 65 -6.66 -7.21 -4.07
N PRO A 66 -7.86 -7.80 -4.14
CA PRO A 66 -8.90 -7.31 -5.05
C PRO A 66 -9.36 -5.91 -4.64
N ALA A 67 -9.62 -5.04 -5.62
CA ALA A 67 -9.93 -3.62 -5.40
C ALA A 67 -11.16 -3.40 -4.48
N ARG A 68 -12.13 -4.32 -4.50
CA ARG A 68 -13.31 -4.28 -3.61
C ARG A 68 -12.96 -4.31 -2.10
N THR A 69 -11.74 -4.66 -1.74
CA THR A 69 -11.28 -4.72 -0.34
C THR A 69 -10.35 -3.58 0.04
N TRP A 70 -10.17 -2.58 -0.82
CA TRP A 70 -9.18 -1.51 -0.63
C TRP A 70 -9.63 -0.42 0.35
N LEU A 71 -10.95 -0.15 0.42
CA LEU A 71 -11.48 0.99 1.18
C LEU A 71 -11.01 1.00 2.65
N GLY A 72 -11.15 -0.12 3.37
CA GLY A 72 -10.73 -0.19 4.77
C GLY A 72 -9.25 0.12 4.99
N PRO A 73 -8.31 -0.56 4.29
CA PRO A 73 -6.89 -0.24 4.33
C PRO A 73 -6.55 1.22 3.94
N MET A 74 -7.21 1.77 2.93
CA MET A 74 -7.00 3.16 2.51
C MET A 74 -7.43 4.15 3.59
N VAL A 75 -8.61 3.97 4.18
CA VAL A 75 -9.11 4.82 5.27
C VAL A 75 -8.20 4.72 6.50
N ALA A 76 -7.83 3.51 6.91
CA ALA A 76 -6.95 3.31 8.06
C ALA A 76 -5.57 3.97 7.84
N THR A 77 -5.01 3.86 6.62
CA THR A 77 -3.75 4.52 6.27
C THR A 77 -3.91 6.04 6.19
N ALA A 78 -5.03 6.56 5.68
CA ALA A 78 -5.31 7.99 5.67
C ALA A 78 -5.33 8.57 7.09
N ILE A 79 -5.99 7.89 8.03
CA ILE A 79 -6.02 8.29 9.44
C ILE A 79 -4.59 8.27 10.04
N ALA A 80 -3.83 7.21 9.78
CA ALA A 80 -2.45 7.09 10.25
C ALA A 80 -1.53 8.19 9.67
N SER A 81 -1.69 8.50 8.37
CA SER A 81 -0.97 9.57 7.68
C SER A 81 -1.33 10.94 8.23
N TRP A 82 -2.61 11.20 8.43
CA TRP A 82 -3.10 12.42 9.04
C TRP A 82 -2.54 12.60 10.46
N ALA A 83 -2.58 11.56 11.29
CA ALA A 83 -2.03 11.60 12.65
C ALA A 83 -0.52 11.88 12.65
N ALA A 84 0.27 11.22 11.78
CA ALA A 84 1.70 11.46 11.66
C ALA A 84 2.01 12.89 11.21
N SER A 85 1.28 13.41 10.21
CA SER A 85 1.44 14.78 9.71
C SER A 85 1.00 15.82 10.73
N SER A 86 -0.03 15.53 11.54
CA SER A 86 -0.54 16.43 12.57
C SER A 86 0.42 16.54 13.76
N LEU A 87 1.01 15.41 14.17
CA LEU A 87 1.89 15.36 15.35
C LEU A 87 3.33 15.77 15.04
N PHE A 88 3.82 15.46 13.86
CA PHE A 88 5.25 15.63 13.53
C PHE A 88 5.51 16.43 12.26
N GLY A 89 4.47 16.72 11.47
CA GLY A 89 4.55 17.40 10.18
C GLY A 89 4.18 18.89 10.24
N ILE A 90 3.35 19.31 9.29
CA ILE A 90 2.91 20.71 9.11
C ILE A 90 1.52 21.01 9.70
N GLY A 91 1.03 20.11 10.55
CA GLY A 91 -0.20 20.31 11.31
C GLY A 91 -1.43 19.62 10.74
N PRO A 92 -2.55 19.63 11.49
CA PRO A 92 -3.74 18.84 11.18
C PRO A 92 -4.49 19.30 9.91
N LEU A 93 -4.51 20.60 9.62
CA LEU A 93 -5.20 21.14 8.45
C LEU A 93 -4.51 20.73 7.15
N ALA A 94 -3.19 20.85 7.08
CA ALA A 94 -2.40 20.38 5.95
C ALA A 94 -2.34 18.85 5.88
N GLY A 95 -2.40 18.17 7.02
CA GLY A 95 -2.40 16.72 7.11
C GLY A 95 -3.54 16.05 6.36
N ILE A 96 -4.72 16.67 6.25
CA ILE A 96 -5.88 16.10 5.52
C ILE A 96 -5.55 15.93 4.02
N PRO A 97 -5.27 17.00 3.26
CA PRO A 97 -4.98 16.84 1.83
C PRO A 97 -3.69 16.06 1.56
N LEU A 98 -2.68 16.12 2.44
CA LEU A 98 -1.49 15.27 2.33
C LEU A 98 -1.83 13.79 2.46
N SER A 99 -2.72 13.42 3.38
CA SER A 99 -3.15 12.03 3.54
C SER A 99 -3.89 11.52 2.32
N ILE A 100 -4.72 12.36 1.70
CA ILE A 100 -5.41 12.04 0.46
C ILE A 100 -4.38 11.81 -0.66
N ALA A 101 -3.40 12.70 -0.82
CA ALA A 101 -2.34 12.56 -1.83
C ALA A 101 -1.57 11.24 -1.68
N ILE A 102 -1.16 10.89 -0.45
CA ILE A 102 -0.40 9.68 -0.14
C ILE A 102 -1.23 8.40 -0.39
N VAL A 103 -2.49 8.39 0.03
CA VAL A 103 -3.36 7.23 -0.19
C VAL A 103 -3.69 7.07 -1.68
N ALA A 104 -3.94 8.17 -2.38
CA ALA A 104 -4.14 8.17 -3.83
C ALA A 104 -2.91 7.64 -4.58
N GLU A 105 -1.69 8.01 -4.15
CA GLU A 105 -0.43 7.49 -4.68
C GLU A 105 -0.36 5.97 -4.57
N GLY A 106 -0.53 5.43 -3.37
CA GLY A 106 -0.49 3.99 -3.14
C GLY A 106 -1.55 3.23 -3.95
N ALA A 107 -2.76 3.78 -4.04
CA ALA A 107 -3.86 3.19 -4.81
C ALA A 107 -3.61 3.26 -6.33
N LEU A 108 -3.15 4.41 -6.83
CA LEU A 108 -2.84 4.60 -8.25
C LEU A 108 -1.71 3.67 -8.71
N GLY A 109 -0.61 3.62 -7.95
CA GLY A 109 0.50 2.74 -8.24
C GLY A 109 0.06 1.26 -8.24
N ALA A 110 -0.70 0.82 -7.24
CA ALA A 110 -1.25 -0.54 -7.19
C ALA A 110 -2.20 -0.83 -8.37
N LEU A 111 -3.00 0.15 -8.78
CA LEU A 111 -3.93 0.02 -9.92
C LEU A 111 -3.17 -0.16 -11.24
N ILE A 112 -2.16 0.67 -11.50
CA ILE A 112 -1.33 0.60 -12.72
C ILE A 112 -0.60 -0.74 -12.74
N LEU A 113 0.02 -1.15 -11.63
CA LEU A 113 0.72 -2.42 -11.54
C LEU A 113 -0.21 -3.59 -11.85
N ARG A 114 -1.43 -3.59 -11.33
CA ARG A 114 -2.43 -4.64 -11.57
C ARG A 114 -2.94 -4.69 -13.01
N ARG A 115 -3.04 -3.55 -13.70
CA ARG A 115 -3.46 -3.48 -15.10
C ARG A 115 -2.33 -3.81 -16.09
N GLY A 116 -1.09 -3.61 -15.69
CA GLY A 116 0.07 -3.75 -16.57
C GLY A 116 0.56 -5.18 -16.80
N GLY A 117 0.10 -6.17 -16.05
CA GLY A 117 0.59 -7.54 -16.22
C GLY A 117 -0.27 -8.61 -15.56
N ASN A 118 -0.31 -9.79 -16.19
CA ASN A 118 -1.11 -10.92 -15.75
C ASN A 118 -0.48 -11.72 -14.60
N ASP A 119 0.82 -11.62 -14.39
CA ASP A 119 1.52 -12.31 -13.31
C ASP A 119 2.48 -11.36 -12.57
N LEU A 120 1.89 -10.55 -11.69
CA LEU A 120 2.65 -9.69 -10.77
C LEU A 120 3.43 -10.51 -9.72
N THR A 121 3.39 -11.84 -9.81
CA THR A 121 4.00 -12.73 -8.83
C THR A 121 5.47 -12.97 -9.10
N SER A 122 5.90 -12.74 -10.32
CA SER A 122 7.29 -12.90 -10.71
C SER A 122 7.77 -11.61 -11.35
N PHE A 123 8.82 -11.02 -10.83
CA PHE A 123 9.62 -10.04 -11.55
C PHE A 123 10.44 -10.73 -12.66
N ASP A 124 9.88 -11.81 -13.26
CA ASP A 124 10.59 -12.73 -14.17
C ASP A 124 10.82 -12.15 -15.57
N GLY A 125 10.48 -10.89 -15.77
CA GLY A 125 10.70 -10.27 -17.07
C GLY A 125 10.89 -8.75 -17.00
N LEU A 126 11.61 -8.22 -17.95
CA LEU A 126 11.86 -6.79 -18.08
C LEU A 126 10.56 -5.97 -18.12
N ARG A 127 9.49 -6.51 -18.73
CA ARG A 127 8.17 -5.86 -18.77
C ARG A 127 7.56 -5.70 -17.38
N SER A 128 7.60 -6.71 -16.52
CA SER A 128 7.05 -6.65 -15.15
C SER A 128 7.80 -5.63 -14.32
N LEU A 129 9.13 -5.61 -14.45
CA LEU A 129 9.98 -4.63 -13.79
C LEU A 129 9.69 -3.21 -14.30
N ALA A 130 9.59 -3.03 -15.62
CA ALA A 130 9.28 -1.73 -16.22
C ALA A 130 7.92 -1.20 -15.73
N VAL A 131 6.87 -2.03 -15.73
CA VAL A 131 5.54 -1.64 -15.20
C VAL A 131 5.61 -1.29 -13.74
N PHE A 132 6.36 -2.03 -12.92
CA PHE A 132 6.55 -1.72 -11.51
C PHE A 132 7.25 -0.36 -11.32
N VAL A 133 8.35 -0.10 -12.05
CA VAL A 133 9.08 1.17 -11.97
C VAL A 133 8.21 2.34 -12.46
N LEU A 134 7.48 2.16 -13.55
CA LEU A 134 6.54 3.17 -14.04
C LEU A 134 5.43 3.47 -13.02
N ALA A 135 4.84 2.44 -12.42
CA ALA A 135 3.73 2.58 -11.47
C ALA A 135 4.18 3.21 -10.16
N ALA A 136 5.19 2.61 -9.51
CA ALA A 136 5.62 2.92 -8.15
C ALA A 136 6.69 4.00 -8.08
N GLY A 137 7.48 4.14 -9.15
CA GLY A 137 8.63 5.04 -9.17
C GLY A 137 8.43 6.32 -9.99
N LEU A 138 7.50 6.35 -10.94
CA LEU A 138 7.34 7.51 -11.80
C LEU A 138 5.94 8.12 -11.73
N ILE A 139 4.91 7.41 -12.18
CA ILE A 139 3.58 8.00 -12.39
C ILE A 139 2.91 8.36 -11.07
N ALA A 140 2.82 7.43 -10.13
CA ALA A 140 2.12 7.67 -8.88
C ALA A 140 2.80 8.75 -8.03
N PRO A 141 4.13 8.73 -7.77
CA PRO A 141 4.81 9.78 -7.04
C PRO A 141 4.80 11.15 -7.74
N ALA A 142 4.89 11.18 -9.08
CA ALA A 142 4.84 12.45 -9.81
C ALA A 142 3.49 13.15 -9.65
N LEU A 143 2.39 12.40 -9.77
CA LEU A 143 1.04 12.95 -9.64
C LEU A 143 0.69 13.31 -8.21
N SER A 144 1.02 12.46 -7.23
CA SER A 144 0.81 12.78 -5.80
C SER A 144 1.66 13.97 -5.37
N GLY A 145 2.87 14.09 -5.93
CA GLY A 145 3.77 15.21 -5.68
C GLY A 145 3.21 16.57 -6.07
N LEU A 146 2.39 16.65 -7.11
CA LEU A 146 1.73 17.90 -7.48
C LEU A 146 0.79 18.38 -6.36
N LEU A 147 0.02 17.46 -5.77
CA LEU A 147 -0.85 17.78 -4.63
C LEU A 147 -0.03 18.05 -3.37
N GLY A 148 0.95 17.19 -3.06
CA GLY A 148 1.78 17.30 -1.87
C GLY A 148 2.59 18.61 -1.84
N ALA A 149 3.26 18.95 -2.93
CA ALA A 149 4.02 20.20 -3.06
C ALA A 149 3.11 21.43 -3.00
N GLY A 150 1.92 21.36 -3.59
CA GLY A 150 0.92 22.42 -3.51
C GLY A 150 0.48 22.68 -2.07
N VAL A 151 0.18 21.63 -1.32
CA VAL A 151 -0.18 21.75 0.11
C VAL A 151 0.97 22.32 0.93
N ILE A 152 2.20 21.83 0.72
CA ILE A 152 3.39 22.35 1.41
C ILE A 152 3.59 23.83 1.11
N ALA A 153 3.53 24.23 -0.17
CA ALA A 153 3.72 25.63 -0.59
C ALA A 153 2.68 26.55 0.05
N LEU A 154 1.43 26.13 0.10
CA LEU A 154 0.34 26.94 0.70
C LEU A 154 0.46 27.11 2.22
N HIS A 155 0.98 26.11 2.94
CA HIS A 155 1.02 26.13 4.41
C HIS A 155 2.36 26.56 4.98
N THR A 156 3.44 26.44 4.20
CA THR A 156 4.81 26.74 4.70
C THR A 156 5.49 27.88 3.94
N HIS A 157 4.85 28.42 2.92
CA HIS A 157 5.42 29.43 2.00
C HIS A 157 6.72 28.97 1.30
N GLN A 158 6.96 27.66 1.26
CA GLN A 158 8.09 27.07 0.56
C GLN A 158 7.82 27.02 -0.95
N ALA A 159 8.88 27.09 -1.77
CA ALA A 159 8.76 27.05 -3.21
C ALA A 159 8.18 25.70 -3.70
N PHE A 160 7.24 25.74 -4.64
CA PHE A 160 6.53 24.56 -5.14
C PHE A 160 7.46 23.53 -5.80
N TRP A 161 8.27 23.94 -6.77
CA TRP A 161 9.08 23.02 -7.57
C TRP A 161 10.16 22.27 -6.77
N PRO A 162 10.92 22.88 -5.87
CA PRO A 162 11.83 22.15 -4.99
C PRO A 162 11.11 21.12 -4.11
N ASN A 163 9.92 21.44 -3.61
CA ASN A 163 9.11 20.51 -2.82
C ASN A 163 8.55 19.37 -3.67
N TRP A 164 8.13 19.64 -4.91
CA TRP A 164 7.70 18.60 -5.84
C TRP A 164 8.86 17.63 -6.16
N GLN A 165 10.06 18.15 -6.45
CA GLN A 165 11.24 17.33 -6.73
C GLN A 165 11.62 16.47 -5.51
N ALA A 166 11.62 17.05 -4.32
CA ALA A 166 11.91 16.35 -3.07
C ALA A 166 10.85 15.26 -2.80
N TRP A 167 9.57 15.58 -2.95
CA TRP A 167 8.48 14.62 -2.83
C TRP A 167 8.63 13.46 -3.83
N PHE A 168 8.75 13.80 -5.11
CA PHE A 168 8.92 12.81 -6.18
C PHE A 168 10.09 11.87 -5.89
N ALA A 169 11.27 12.40 -5.61
CA ALA A 169 12.47 11.60 -5.34
C ALA A 169 12.32 10.72 -4.10
N ALA A 170 11.79 11.28 -2.98
CA ALA A 170 11.63 10.57 -1.72
C ALA A 170 10.64 9.41 -1.82
N HIS A 171 9.49 9.65 -2.45
CA HIS A 171 8.43 8.65 -2.61
C HIS A 171 8.82 7.57 -3.63
N SER A 172 9.42 7.97 -4.76
CA SER A 172 9.94 7.05 -5.78
C SER A 172 10.99 6.11 -5.18
N LEU A 173 12.02 6.67 -4.56
CA LEU A 173 13.10 5.89 -3.96
C LEU A 173 12.59 4.99 -2.84
N GLY A 174 11.78 5.52 -1.94
CA GLY A 174 11.21 4.77 -0.83
C GLY A 174 10.36 3.59 -1.30
N THR A 175 9.48 3.81 -2.28
CA THR A 175 8.59 2.76 -2.78
C THR A 175 9.34 1.72 -3.62
N ILE A 176 10.25 2.13 -4.53
CA ILE A 176 11.04 1.19 -5.35
C ILE A 176 11.94 0.30 -4.48
N SER A 177 12.52 0.85 -3.41
CA SER A 177 13.44 0.09 -2.54
C SER A 177 12.71 -0.91 -1.65
N VAL A 178 11.54 -0.58 -1.12
CA VAL A 178 10.86 -1.35 -0.08
C VAL A 178 9.74 -2.25 -0.64
N ALA A 179 9.00 -1.79 -1.64
CA ALA A 179 7.84 -2.51 -2.14
C ALA A 179 8.15 -3.91 -2.72
N PRO A 180 9.26 -4.17 -3.43
CA PRO A 180 9.56 -5.51 -3.93
C PRO A 180 9.66 -6.56 -2.82
N LEU A 181 10.34 -6.22 -1.72
CA LEU A 181 10.46 -7.11 -0.56
C LEU A 181 9.10 -7.42 0.06
N LEU A 182 8.27 -6.41 0.22
CA LEU A 182 6.92 -6.56 0.77
C LEU A 182 6.03 -7.39 -0.18
N LEU A 183 6.13 -7.17 -1.48
CA LEU A 183 5.40 -7.97 -2.48
C LEU A 183 5.81 -9.45 -2.40
N LEU A 184 7.08 -9.77 -2.31
CA LEU A 184 7.56 -11.15 -2.16
C LEU A 184 7.02 -11.80 -0.87
N VAL A 185 7.12 -11.11 0.26
CA VAL A 185 6.62 -11.62 1.55
C VAL A 185 5.11 -11.84 1.54
N LEU A 186 4.35 -10.87 1.04
CA LEU A 186 2.88 -10.95 1.01
C LEU A 186 2.38 -12.04 0.06
N ARG A 187 3.07 -12.26 -1.05
CA ARG A 187 2.75 -13.31 -2.05
C ARG A 187 3.12 -14.70 -1.59
N GLY A 188 4.27 -14.86 -0.94
CA GLY A 188 4.67 -16.14 -0.36
C GLY A 188 3.60 -16.69 0.59
N LYS A 189 2.98 -15.83 1.41
CA LYS A 189 1.85 -16.22 2.28
C LYS A 189 0.58 -16.59 1.50
N VAL A 190 0.33 -16.00 0.34
CA VAL A 190 -0.84 -16.32 -0.49
C VAL A 190 -0.67 -17.68 -1.18
N ARG A 191 0.52 -18.00 -1.68
CA ARG A 191 0.80 -19.30 -2.32
C ARG A 191 0.67 -20.47 -1.35
N VAL A 192 1.23 -20.38 -0.17
CA VAL A 192 1.14 -21.44 0.86
C VAL A 192 -0.32 -21.75 1.24
N GLY A 193 -1.20 -20.77 1.18
CA GLY A 193 -2.64 -20.98 1.44
C GLY A 193 -3.42 -21.67 0.29
N SER A 194 -2.93 -21.57 -0.96
CA SER A 194 -3.63 -22.14 -2.13
C SER A 194 -3.25 -23.59 -2.45
N GLU A 195 -2.07 -24.03 -2.04
CA GLU A 195 -1.59 -25.41 -2.29
C GLU A 195 -2.20 -26.46 -1.37
N ARG A 196 -2.97 -26.06 -0.35
CA ARG A 196 -3.64 -26.99 0.59
C ARG A 196 -4.96 -27.59 0.09
N ARG A 197 -5.32 -27.44 -1.19
CA ARG A 197 -6.38 -28.27 -1.76
C ARG A 197 -5.78 -29.56 -2.29
N PRO A 198 -6.01 -30.73 -1.66
CA PRO A 198 -5.64 -31.99 -2.27
C PRO A 198 -6.41 -32.12 -3.59
N ARG A 199 -5.68 -32.24 -4.67
CA ARG A 199 -6.23 -32.71 -5.93
C ARG A 199 -6.76 -34.11 -5.64
N GLY A 200 -8.10 -34.24 -5.56
CA GLY A 200 -8.74 -35.55 -5.51
C GLY A 200 -8.25 -36.36 -6.68
N THR A 201 -7.52 -37.42 -6.39
CA THR A 201 -7.19 -38.49 -7.32
C THR A 201 -8.49 -39.04 -7.84
N ARG A 202 -8.90 -38.65 -9.06
CA ARG A 202 -9.86 -39.40 -9.81
C ARG A 202 -9.21 -40.75 -10.17
N SER A 203 -9.41 -41.73 -9.31
CA SER A 203 -9.18 -43.14 -9.68
C SER A 203 -10.09 -43.45 -10.88
N ARG A 204 -9.49 -43.53 -12.05
CA ARG A 204 -10.13 -44.19 -13.20
C ARG A 204 -10.19 -45.67 -12.85
N LEU A 205 -11.37 -46.15 -12.56
CA LEU A 205 -11.63 -47.60 -12.56
C LEU A 205 -11.50 -48.06 -14.01
N PRO A 206 -10.76 -49.13 -14.30
CA PRO A 206 -10.76 -49.75 -15.60
C PRO A 206 -12.09 -50.53 -15.77
N CYS A 207 -12.83 -50.23 -16.84
CA CYS A 207 -13.90 -51.10 -17.29
C CYS A 207 -13.29 -52.38 -17.86
N CYS A 208 -13.65 -53.54 -17.25
CA CYS A 208 -13.62 -54.86 -17.92
C CYS A 208 -14.90 -55.04 -18.70
#